data_ee42508c3d711a6287a0a2a4346d5f8b
#
_entry.id   ee42508c3d711a6287a0a2a4346d5f8b
#
_cell.length_a   1.000
_cell.length_b   1.000
_cell.length_c   1.000
_cell.angle_alpha   90.00
_cell.angle_beta   90.00
_cell.angle_gamma   90.00
#
_symmetry.space_group_name_H-M   'P 1'
#
loop_
_entity.id
_entity.type
_entity.pdbx_description
1 polymer ?
#
loop_
_entity_poly.entity_id
_entity_poly.type
_entity_poly.pdbx_seq_one_letter_code
_entity_poly.pdbx_strand_id
1 'polypeptide(L)'
;KICNEFNIAISKCEVDPLILIPIFIHDFLCIHPFSDGNGRMSRLLTTLLLYRNGYMVGKYISLESKIAKNKNAYYDALEKAQAGWDEGKEDPVPFIKYLLSTIISAYRDFEDRMEIVSESDSAFDMVKKAVANKIGKFTKMDIVAMCPSLSNSSVESSLKKLAKEGFIEKKGASRATYYVRVEKI
;
A
#
# COMPACT_ATOMS: atom_id res chain seq x y z
N LYS A 1 22.50 -3.89 -20.07
CA LYS A 1 21.65 -4.65 -21.02
C LYS A 1 20.19 -4.44 -20.66
N ILE A 2 19.67 -4.89 -19.49
CA ILE A 2 18.24 -4.82 -19.13
C ILE A 2 17.64 -3.41 -19.20
N CYS A 3 18.38 -2.36 -18.81
CA CYS A 3 17.88 -0.98 -18.87
C CYS A 3 17.57 -0.55 -20.33
N ASN A 4 18.42 -0.93 -21.29
CA ASN A 4 18.17 -0.59 -22.68
C ASN A 4 16.98 -1.36 -23.25
N GLU A 5 16.86 -2.64 -22.94
CA GLU A 5 15.74 -3.49 -23.35
C GLU A 5 14.42 -2.97 -22.78
N PHE A 6 14.40 -2.60 -21.50
CA PHE A 6 13.25 -1.98 -20.86
C PHE A 6 12.84 -0.64 -21.53
N ASN A 7 13.82 0.25 -21.80
CA ASN A 7 13.53 1.52 -22.44
C ASN A 7 13.00 1.35 -23.88
N ILE A 8 13.51 0.37 -24.61
CA ILE A 8 13.00 0.03 -25.94
C ILE A 8 11.58 -0.52 -25.85
N ALA A 9 11.30 -1.45 -24.92
CA ALA A 9 9.98 -2.02 -24.75
C ALA A 9 8.92 -0.96 -24.36
N ILE A 10 9.26 -0.07 -23.43
CA ILE A 10 8.40 1.06 -23.04
C ILE A 10 8.13 1.99 -24.23
N SER A 11 9.15 2.29 -25.06
CA SER A 11 8.99 3.21 -26.20
C SER A 11 8.12 2.65 -27.32
N LYS A 12 8.05 1.33 -27.46
CA LYS A 12 7.20 0.65 -28.45
C LYS A 12 5.71 0.67 -28.10
N CYS A 13 5.37 0.85 -26.82
CA CYS A 13 3.98 0.84 -26.32
C CYS A 13 3.18 -0.42 -26.71
N GLU A 14 3.83 -1.55 -26.92
CA GLU A 14 3.19 -2.83 -27.29
C GLU A 14 2.71 -3.59 -26.03
N VAL A 15 3.34 -3.37 -24.89
CA VAL A 15 3.03 -4.01 -23.61
C VAL A 15 2.81 -2.92 -22.55
N ASP A 16 1.80 -3.10 -21.73
CA ASP A 16 1.48 -2.15 -20.67
C ASP A 16 2.64 -2.02 -19.66
N PRO A 17 3.00 -0.78 -19.25
CA PRO A 17 4.02 -0.55 -18.23
C PRO A 17 3.81 -1.31 -16.94
N LEU A 18 2.57 -1.59 -16.52
CA LEU A 18 2.25 -2.40 -15.33
C LEU A 18 2.72 -3.86 -15.46
N ILE A 19 3.00 -4.34 -16.67
CA ILE A 19 3.60 -5.65 -16.91
C ILE A 19 5.12 -5.52 -17.05
N LEU A 20 5.61 -4.53 -17.80
CA LEU A 20 7.03 -4.34 -18.04
C LEU A 20 7.81 -3.96 -16.76
N ILE A 21 7.22 -3.14 -15.90
CA ILE A 21 7.88 -2.71 -14.66
C ILE A 21 8.17 -3.90 -13.74
N PRO A 22 7.21 -4.78 -13.39
CA PRO A 22 7.51 -5.97 -12.59
C PRO A 22 8.58 -6.88 -13.21
N ILE A 23 8.57 -7.09 -14.52
CA ILE A 23 9.59 -7.89 -15.21
C ILE A 23 10.97 -7.26 -15.01
N PHE A 24 11.11 -5.96 -15.29
CA PHE A 24 12.37 -5.25 -15.10
C PHE A 24 12.88 -5.30 -13.65
N ILE A 25 11.98 -5.16 -12.67
CA ILE A 25 12.33 -5.23 -11.23
C ILE A 25 12.74 -6.66 -10.85
N HIS A 26 12.08 -7.67 -11.38
CA HIS A 26 12.46 -9.07 -11.21
C HIS A 26 13.88 -9.32 -11.74
N ASP A 27 14.16 -8.96 -12.99
CA ASP A 27 15.47 -9.11 -13.60
C ASP A 27 16.57 -8.38 -12.83
N PHE A 28 16.27 -7.15 -12.38
CA PHE A 28 17.18 -6.38 -11.54
C PHE A 28 17.53 -7.13 -10.24
N LEU A 29 16.53 -7.75 -9.59
CA LEU A 29 16.74 -8.52 -8.36
C LEU A 29 17.50 -9.83 -8.62
N CYS A 30 17.27 -10.51 -9.75
CA CYS A 30 18.02 -11.71 -10.14
C CYS A 30 19.50 -11.38 -10.44
N ILE A 31 19.77 -10.30 -11.19
CA ILE A 31 21.14 -9.85 -11.52
C ILE A 31 21.90 -9.41 -10.25
N HIS A 32 21.20 -8.85 -9.28
CA HIS A 32 21.69 -8.44 -7.96
C HIS A 32 22.96 -7.57 -8.03
N PRO A 33 22.94 -6.40 -8.72
CA PRO A 33 24.14 -5.69 -9.15
C PRO A 33 24.93 -5.01 -8.01
N PHE A 34 24.37 -4.85 -6.81
CA PHE A 34 25.03 -4.22 -5.68
C PHE A 34 25.37 -5.24 -4.59
N SER A 35 26.44 -4.99 -3.84
CA SER A 35 26.82 -5.82 -2.69
C SER A 35 25.80 -5.74 -1.54
N ASP A 36 25.08 -4.61 -1.40
CA ASP A 36 23.96 -4.42 -0.46
C ASP A 36 22.95 -3.42 -1.02
N GLY A 37 21.73 -3.47 -0.52
CA GLY A 37 20.69 -2.51 -0.83
C GLY A 37 19.87 -2.80 -2.08
N ASN A 38 20.06 -3.94 -2.77
CA ASN A 38 19.29 -4.29 -3.98
C ASN A 38 17.78 -4.27 -3.72
N GLY A 39 17.32 -4.79 -2.59
CA GLY A 39 15.91 -4.76 -2.22
C GLY A 39 15.37 -3.34 -1.97
N ARG A 40 16.16 -2.43 -1.41
CA ARG A 40 15.79 -1.00 -1.25
C ARG A 40 15.75 -0.30 -2.60
N MET A 41 16.75 -0.54 -3.42
CA MET A 41 16.85 0.03 -4.76
C MET A 41 15.70 -0.46 -5.66
N SER A 42 15.36 -1.74 -5.63
CA SER A 42 14.25 -2.29 -6.41
C SER A 42 12.90 -1.63 -6.07
N ARG A 43 12.61 -1.40 -4.77
CA ARG A 43 11.40 -0.71 -4.35
C ARG A 43 11.36 0.77 -4.77
N LEU A 44 12.51 1.45 -4.69
CA LEU A 44 12.64 2.82 -5.17
C LEU A 44 12.44 2.91 -6.69
N LEU A 45 13.08 2.00 -7.45
CA LEU A 45 12.91 1.90 -8.90
C LEU A 45 11.45 1.60 -9.27
N THR A 46 10.78 0.69 -8.57
CA THR A 46 9.36 0.41 -8.77
C THR A 46 8.54 1.70 -8.68
N THR A 47 8.71 2.47 -7.62
CA THR A 47 7.98 3.73 -7.43
C THR A 47 8.30 4.76 -8.51
N LEU A 48 9.57 4.92 -8.85
CA LEU A 48 10.02 5.85 -9.89
C LEU A 48 9.45 5.49 -11.26
N LEU A 49 9.50 4.22 -11.65
CA LEU A 49 9.01 3.75 -12.95
C LEU A 49 7.50 3.86 -13.06
N LEU A 50 6.76 3.56 -11.97
CA LEU A 50 5.33 3.80 -11.90
C LEU A 50 5.00 5.29 -12.12
N TYR A 51 5.70 6.21 -11.45
CA TYR A 51 5.48 7.65 -11.62
C TYR A 51 5.77 8.12 -13.05
N ARG A 52 6.85 7.66 -13.66
CA ARG A 52 7.18 8.00 -15.04
C ARG A 52 6.13 7.56 -16.05
N ASN A 53 5.38 6.52 -15.72
CA ASN A 53 4.32 5.97 -16.57
C ASN A 53 2.91 6.36 -16.11
N GLY A 54 2.77 7.40 -15.27
CA GLY A 54 1.48 7.99 -14.89
C GLY A 54 0.78 7.34 -13.68
N TYR A 55 1.34 6.30 -13.08
CA TYR A 55 0.77 5.61 -11.91
C TYR A 55 1.18 6.31 -10.62
N MET A 56 0.40 7.32 -10.19
CA MET A 56 0.77 8.25 -9.13
C MET A 56 0.35 7.83 -7.71
N VAL A 57 -0.30 6.67 -7.54
CA VAL A 57 -0.85 6.23 -6.24
C VAL A 57 0.19 6.20 -5.13
N GLY A 58 1.45 5.89 -5.44
CA GLY A 58 2.55 5.88 -4.49
C GLY A 58 2.86 7.24 -3.83
N LYS A 59 2.35 8.36 -4.38
CA LYS A 59 2.44 9.69 -3.73
C LYS A 59 1.54 9.80 -2.49
N TYR A 60 0.47 9.04 -2.46
CA TYR A 60 -0.56 9.12 -1.42
C TYR A 60 -0.56 7.90 -0.51
N ILE A 61 -0.22 6.73 -1.05
CA ILE A 61 -0.18 5.45 -0.36
C ILE A 61 1.21 4.84 -0.52
N SER A 62 1.92 4.60 0.58
CA SER A 62 3.25 4.00 0.55
C SER A 62 3.19 2.53 0.10
N LEU A 63 3.68 2.25 -1.11
CA LEU A 63 3.83 0.88 -1.62
C LEU A 63 4.83 0.09 -0.76
N GLU A 64 5.91 0.73 -0.31
CA GLU A 64 6.89 0.10 0.58
C GLU A 64 6.26 -0.35 1.90
N SER A 65 5.39 0.47 2.51
CA SER A 65 4.65 0.10 3.72
C SER A 65 3.72 -1.10 3.48
N LYS A 66 3.10 -1.20 2.31
CA LYS A 66 2.26 -2.36 1.95
C LYS A 66 3.09 -3.62 1.78
N ILE A 67 4.24 -3.54 1.12
CA ILE A 67 5.18 -4.66 0.98
C ILE A 67 5.69 -5.10 2.36
N ALA A 68 6.07 -4.15 3.22
CA ALA A 68 6.55 -4.44 4.57
C ALA A 68 5.51 -5.15 5.45
N LYS A 69 4.23 -4.80 5.33
CA LYS A 69 3.12 -5.46 6.05
C LYS A 69 2.91 -6.92 5.63
N ASN A 70 3.25 -7.28 4.40
CA ASN A 70 3.11 -8.64 3.87
C ASN A 70 4.42 -9.15 3.25
N LYS A 71 5.48 -9.04 4.03
CA LYS A 71 6.86 -9.33 3.61
C LYS A 71 7.04 -10.77 3.11
N ASN A 72 6.37 -11.72 3.76
CA ASN A 72 6.46 -13.14 3.37
C ASN A 72 5.91 -13.35 1.96
N ALA A 73 4.74 -12.80 1.63
CA ALA A 73 4.17 -12.93 0.29
C ALA A 73 5.06 -12.28 -0.80
N TYR A 74 5.78 -11.20 -0.46
CA TYR A 74 6.77 -10.61 -1.36
C TYR A 74 7.90 -11.59 -1.69
N TYR A 75 8.50 -12.18 -0.64
CA TYR A 75 9.60 -13.13 -0.84
C TYR A 75 9.15 -14.43 -1.50
N ASP A 76 7.98 -14.97 -1.12
CA ASP A 76 7.41 -16.16 -1.76
C ASP A 76 7.15 -15.95 -3.26
N ALA A 77 6.65 -14.77 -3.64
CA ALA A 77 6.42 -14.44 -5.05
C ALA A 77 7.73 -14.28 -5.82
N LEU A 78 8.74 -13.67 -5.20
CA LEU A 78 10.07 -13.49 -5.78
C LEU A 78 10.79 -14.83 -5.93
N GLU A 79 10.81 -15.67 -4.91
CA GLU A 79 11.42 -17.01 -4.94
C GLU A 79 10.83 -17.88 -6.05
N LYS A 80 9.49 -17.89 -6.16
CA LYS A 80 8.82 -18.63 -7.25
C LYS A 80 9.15 -18.07 -8.63
N ALA A 81 9.26 -16.75 -8.75
CA ALA A 81 9.50 -16.12 -10.03
C ALA A 81 10.93 -16.36 -10.53
N GLN A 82 11.92 -16.36 -9.63
CA GLN A 82 13.33 -16.51 -10.00
C GLN A 82 13.81 -17.97 -10.10
N ALA A 83 12.94 -18.94 -9.79
CA ALA A 83 13.28 -20.35 -9.92
C ALA A 83 13.67 -20.68 -11.37
N GLY A 84 14.87 -21.26 -11.57
CA GLY A 84 15.40 -21.57 -12.91
C GLY A 84 16.02 -20.40 -13.67
N TRP A 85 16.26 -19.26 -13.04
CA TRP A 85 16.88 -18.08 -13.64
C TRP A 85 18.24 -18.41 -14.34
N ASP A 86 19.11 -19.16 -13.68
CA ASP A 86 20.43 -19.54 -14.20
C ASP A 86 20.33 -20.43 -15.45
N GLU A 87 19.18 -21.09 -15.65
CA GLU A 87 18.90 -21.96 -16.81
C GLU A 87 18.04 -21.26 -17.87
N GLY A 88 17.63 -19.98 -17.64
CA GLY A 88 16.68 -19.25 -18.50
C GLY A 88 15.29 -19.88 -18.54
N LYS A 89 14.86 -20.46 -17.43
CA LYS A 89 13.56 -21.14 -17.26
C LYS A 89 12.68 -20.48 -16.18
N GLU A 90 13.03 -19.27 -15.78
CA GLU A 90 12.29 -18.49 -14.80
C GLU A 90 10.87 -18.15 -15.30
N ASP A 91 9.96 -17.99 -14.36
CA ASP A 91 8.60 -17.51 -14.65
C ASP A 91 8.30 -16.24 -13.85
N PRO A 92 8.34 -15.04 -14.44
CA PRO A 92 8.11 -13.78 -13.72
C PRO A 92 6.65 -13.57 -13.30
N VAL A 93 5.71 -14.39 -13.77
CA VAL A 93 4.26 -14.24 -13.52
C VAL A 93 3.89 -14.19 -12.04
N PRO A 94 4.43 -14.99 -11.11
CA PRO A 94 4.16 -14.86 -9.69
C PRO A 94 4.48 -13.48 -9.12
N PHE A 95 5.63 -12.91 -9.51
CA PHE A 95 6.05 -11.58 -9.05
C PHE A 95 5.22 -10.46 -9.70
N ILE A 96 4.87 -10.57 -10.97
CA ILE A 96 3.97 -9.65 -11.67
C ILE A 96 2.63 -9.60 -10.93
N LYS A 97 2.01 -10.74 -10.66
CA LYS A 97 0.73 -10.85 -9.94
C LYS A 97 0.80 -10.22 -8.56
N TYR A 98 1.88 -10.47 -7.82
CA TYR A 98 2.10 -9.88 -6.49
C TYR A 98 2.17 -8.35 -6.56
N LEU A 99 2.97 -7.79 -7.47
CA LEU A 99 3.16 -6.34 -7.58
C LEU A 99 1.87 -5.65 -8.04
N LEU A 100 1.16 -6.21 -9.02
CA LEU A 100 -0.15 -5.72 -9.46
C LEU A 100 -1.17 -5.71 -8.30
N SER A 101 -1.22 -6.79 -7.52
CA SER A 101 -2.12 -6.88 -6.36
C SER A 101 -1.79 -5.80 -5.30
N THR A 102 -0.51 -5.51 -5.10
CA THR A 102 -0.03 -4.46 -4.20
C THR A 102 -0.45 -3.07 -4.69
N ILE A 103 -0.32 -2.80 -5.99
CA ILE A 103 -0.73 -1.55 -6.63
C ILE A 103 -2.26 -1.38 -6.53
N ILE A 104 -3.04 -2.40 -6.88
CA ILE A 104 -4.50 -2.38 -6.77
C ILE A 104 -4.93 -2.11 -5.32
N SER A 105 -4.31 -2.78 -4.36
CA SER A 105 -4.57 -2.54 -2.94
C SER A 105 -4.24 -1.10 -2.52
N ALA A 106 -3.22 -0.47 -3.12
CA ALA A 106 -2.91 0.93 -2.87
C ALA A 106 -3.96 1.88 -3.46
N TYR A 107 -4.48 1.60 -4.64
CA TYR A 107 -5.58 2.38 -5.23
C TYR A 107 -6.86 2.27 -4.39
N ARG A 108 -7.21 1.09 -3.91
CA ARG A 108 -8.36 0.90 -3.01
C ARG A 108 -8.22 1.69 -1.71
N ASP A 109 -7.05 1.64 -1.05
CA ASP A 109 -6.80 2.46 0.14
C ASP A 109 -6.88 3.97 -0.18
N PHE A 110 -6.51 4.37 -1.39
CA PHE A 110 -6.63 5.76 -1.83
C PHE A 110 -8.10 6.16 -2.04
N GLU A 111 -8.90 5.33 -2.70
CA GLU A 111 -10.34 5.52 -2.89
C GLU A 111 -11.05 5.63 -1.54
N ASP A 112 -10.81 4.69 -0.61
CA ASP A 112 -11.35 4.72 0.75
C ASP A 112 -11.05 6.05 1.47
N ARG A 113 -9.84 6.60 1.28
CA ARG A 113 -9.47 7.91 1.86
C ARG A 113 -10.19 9.06 1.17
N MET A 114 -10.38 9.00 -0.12
CA MET A 114 -11.11 10.05 -0.87
C MET A 114 -12.59 10.09 -0.49
N GLU A 115 -13.23 8.94 -0.27
CA GLU A 115 -14.61 8.87 0.23
C GLU A 115 -14.78 9.50 1.64
N ILE A 116 -13.73 9.41 2.48
CA ILE A 116 -13.71 10.03 3.81
C ILE A 116 -13.58 11.56 3.72
N VAL A 117 -12.88 12.07 2.69
CA VAL A 117 -12.60 13.50 2.47
C VAL A 117 -13.59 14.08 1.46
N SER A 118 -14.89 14.07 1.75
CA SER A 118 -15.81 14.91 0.97
C SER A 118 -15.74 16.35 1.48
N GLU A 119 -15.71 17.34 0.58
CA GLU A 119 -15.51 18.78 0.88
C GLU A 119 -16.53 19.40 1.86
N SER A 120 -17.60 18.68 2.18
CA SER A 120 -18.67 19.12 3.11
C SER A 120 -18.62 18.46 4.49
N ASP A 121 -17.72 17.53 4.73
CA ASP A 121 -17.75 16.77 5.99
C ASP A 121 -17.04 17.51 7.13
N SER A 122 -17.68 17.58 8.29
CA SER A 122 -17.02 18.02 9.52
C SER A 122 -15.94 17.02 9.93
N ALA A 123 -14.94 17.48 10.71
CA ALA A 123 -13.91 16.58 11.28
C ALA A 123 -14.52 15.35 12.01
N PHE A 124 -15.69 15.53 12.59
CA PHE A 124 -16.44 14.46 13.26
C PHE A 124 -16.98 13.44 12.24
N ASP A 125 -17.57 13.91 11.14
CA ASP A 125 -18.15 13.04 10.10
C ASP A 125 -17.06 12.23 9.40
N MET A 126 -15.91 12.87 9.10
CA MET A 126 -14.74 12.20 8.55
C MET A 126 -14.25 11.05 9.44
N VAL A 127 -14.09 11.31 10.75
CA VAL A 127 -13.70 10.27 11.72
C VAL A 127 -14.75 9.19 11.84
N LYS A 128 -16.05 9.55 11.81
CA LYS A 128 -17.16 8.59 11.85
C LYS A 128 -17.17 7.66 10.66
N LYS A 129 -16.95 8.18 9.44
CA LYS A 129 -16.80 7.38 8.20
C LYS A 129 -15.58 6.47 8.28
N ALA A 130 -14.42 6.99 8.75
CA ALA A 130 -13.21 6.19 8.92
C ALA A 130 -13.41 5.01 9.89
N VAL A 131 -14.12 5.24 10.99
CA VAL A 131 -14.49 4.20 11.97
C VAL A 131 -15.47 3.20 11.38
N ALA A 132 -16.44 3.64 10.58
CA ALA A 132 -17.42 2.74 9.93
C ALA A 132 -16.74 1.75 8.97
N ASN A 133 -15.67 2.15 8.30
CA ASN A 133 -14.89 1.32 7.38
C ASN A 133 -13.89 0.37 8.09
N LYS A 134 -13.74 0.46 9.42
CA LYS A 134 -12.88 -0.45 10.19
C LYS A 134 -13.64 -1.70 10.63
N ILE A 135 -13.01 -2.85 10.41
CA ILE A 135 -13.46 -4.15 10.88
C ILE A 135 -12.59 -4.56 12.08
N GLY A 136 -13.23 -4.98 13.19
CA GLY A 136 -12.53 -5.42 14.41
C GLY A 136 -12.00 -4.28 15.27
N LYS A 137 -10.89 -4.51 15.98
CA LYS A 137 -10.26 -3.52 16.88
C LYS A 137 -9.38 -2.54 16.09
N PHE A 138 -9.36 -1.27 16.52
CA PHE A 138 -8.51 -0.24 15.96
C PHE A 138 -8.01 0.72 17.04
N THR A 139 -6.92 1.41 16.75
CA THR A 139 -6.30 2.41 17.64
C THR A 139 -6.56 3.84 17.12
N LYS A 140 -6.25 4.84 17.95
CA LYS A 140 -6.27 6.25 17.49
C LYS A 140 -5.34 6.48 16.29
N MET A 141 -4.17 5.84 16.28
CA MET A 141 -3.20 5.99 15.21
C MET A 141 -3.71 5.43 13.88
N ASP A 142 -4.50 4.36 13.90
CA ASP A 142 -5.13 3.84 12.69
C ASP A 142 -6.07 4.87 12.06
N ILE A 143 -6.84 5.58 12.87
CA ILE A 143 -7.76 6.63 12.38
C ILE A 143 -7.00 7.88 11.93
N VAL A 144 -5.94 8.27 12.64
CA VAL A 144 -5.06 9.37 12.20
C VAL A 144 -4.46 9.06 10.82
N ALA A 145 -4.03 7.83 10.59
CA ALA A 145 -3.50 7.41 9.29
C ALA A 145 -4.56 7.44 8.17
N MET A 146 -5.84 7.22 8.49
CA MET A 146 -6.95 7.29 7.53
C MET A 146 -7.43 8.72 7.26
N CYS A 147 -7.22 9.64 8.21
CA CYS A 147 -7.66 11.03 8.11
C CYS A 147 -6.44 11.98 8.19
N PRO A 148 -5.52 11.99 7.22
CA PRO A 148 -4.27 12.75 7.30
C PRO A 148 -4.46 14.27 7.28
N SER A 149 -5.61 14.77 6.86
CA SER A 149 -5.99 16.19 6.90
C SER A 149 -6.39 16.68 8.30
N LEU A 150 -6.64 15.77 9.26
CA LEU A 150 -7.07 16.12 10.62
C LEU A 150 -5.89 16.12 11.59
N SER A 151 -5.91 17.05 12.54
CA SER A 151 -4.96 17.04 13.65
C SER A 151 -5.25 15.86 14.61
N ASN A 152 -4.20 15.41 15.30
CA ASN A 152 -4.34 14.37 16.35
C ASN A 152 -5.37 14.70 17.42
N SER A 153 -5.53 15.98 17.75
CA SER A 153 -6.51 16.48 18.71
C SER A 153 -7.94 16.41 18.18
N SER A 154 -8.15 16.73 16.89
CA SER A 154 -9.46 16.62 16.23
C SER A 154 -9.92 15.17 16.16
N VAL A 155 -9.02 14.24 15.80
CA VAL A 155 -9.34 12.81 15.79
C VAL A 155 -9.68 12.32 17.19
N GLU A 156 -8.90 12.70 18.22
CA GLU A 156 -9.15 12.30 19.60
C GLU A 156 -10.49 12.84 20.15
N SER A 157 -10.81 14.10 19.86
CA SER A 157 -12.09 14.72 20.22
C SER A 157 -13.27 13.97 19.56
N SER A 158 -13.15 13.65 18.28
CA SER A 158 -14.18 12.93 17.54
C SER A 158 -14.37 11.50 18.05
N LEU A 159 -13.29 10.78 18.37
CA LEU A 159 -13.37 9.44 18.97
C LEU A 159 -14.02 9.46 20.36
N LYS A 160 -13.73 10.47 21.18
CA LYS A 160 -14.41 10.67 22.48
C LYS A 160 -15.92 10.89 22.30
N LYS A 161 -16.31 11.69 21.29
CA LYS A 161 -17.71 11.95 20.98
C LYS A 161 -18.41 10.69 20.48
N LEU A 162 -17.80 9.92 19.56
CA LEU A 162 -18.34 8.65 19.05
C LEU A 162 -18.49 7.60 20.18
N ALA A 163 -17.57 7.58 21.15
CA ALA A 163 -17.68 6.70 22.30
C ALA A 163 -18.85 7.13 23.23
N LYS A 164 -19.04 8.45 23.42
CA LYS A 164 -20.18 8.99 24.19
C LYS A 164 -21.54 8.72 23.52
N GLU A 165 -21.57 8.72 22.17
CA GLU A 165 -22.76 8.40 21.38
C GLU A 165 -23.01 6.87 21.29
N GLY A 166 -22.13 6.03 21.84
CA GLY A 166 -22.27 4.57 21.82
C GLY A 166 -22.00 3.95 20.44
N PHE A 167 -21.37 4.68 19.52
CA PHE A 167 -20.99 4.17 18.20
C PHE A 167 -19.77 3.28 18.27
N ILE A 168 -18.86 3.56 19.22
CA ILE A 168 -17.67 2.76 19.51
C ILE A 168 -17.54 2.56 21.02
N GLU A 169 -16.87 1.50 21.42
CA GLU A 169 -16.47 1.22 22.80
C GLU A 169 -14.96 1.33 22.94
N LYS A 170 -14.50 2.10 23.94
CA LYS A 170 -13.08 2.22 24.29
C LYS A 170 -12.69 1.08 25.23
N LYS A 171 -11.64 0.32 24.91
CA LYS A 171 -11.09 -0.77 25.70
C LYS A 171 -9.59 -0.56 25.97
N GLY A 172 -9.10 -1.17 27.03
CA GLY A 172 -7.71 -1.04 27.47
C GLY A 172 -7.44 0.29 28.19
N ALA A 173 -6.18 0.45 28.61
CA ALA A 173 -5.74 1.63 29.33
C ALA A 173 -4.36 2.09 28.81
N SER A 174 -4.09 3.40 28.93
CA SER A 174 -2.80 4.01 28.59
C SER A 174 -2.36 3.65 27.14
N ARG A 175 -1.15 3.09 26.97
CA ARG A 175 -0.60 2.73 25.64
C ARG A 175 -1.31 1.56 24.96
N ALA A 176 -2.06 0.73 25.71
CA ALA A 176 -2.83 -0.41 25.18
C ALA A 176 -4.30 -0.03 24.87
N THR A 177 -4.63 1.26 24.75
CA THR A 177 -5.98 1.71 24.39
C THR A 177 -6.32 1.37 22.96
N TYR A 178 -7.45 0.70 22.76
CA TYR A 178 -8.05 0.44 21.45
C TYR A 178 -9.57 0.65 21.51
N TYR A 179 -10.19 0.68 20.34
CA TYR A 179 -11.62 0.87 20.16
C TYR A 179 -12.20 -0.29 19.35
N VAL A 180 -13.47 -0.59 19.60
CA VAL A 180 -14.28 -1.52 18.79
C VAL A 180 -15.59 -0.85 18.42
N ARG A 181 -16.08 -1.10 17.21
CA ARG A 181 -17.39 -0.62 16.80
C ARG A 181 -18.48 -1.39 17.54
N VAL A 182 -19.50 -0.68 18.01
CA VAL A 182 -20.69 -1.29 18.60
C VAL A 182 -21.70 -1.51 17.49
N GLU A 183 -21.94 -2.76 17.12
CA GLU A 183 -23.06 -3.12 16.23
C GLU A 183 -24.35 -2.96 17.02
N LYS A 184 -25.20 -2.02 16.62
CA LYS A 184 -26.58 -2.00 17.12
C LYS A 184 -27.30 -3.18 16.45
N ILE A 185 -27.65 -4.18 17.26
CA ILE A 185 -28.56 -5.27 16.89
C ILE A 185 -29.93 -4.66 16.57
#